data_4496f959550254bd9c76ce329930d265
#
_entry.id   4496f959550254bd9c76ce329930d265
#
_cell.length_a   1.000
_cell.length_b   1.000
_cell.length_c   1.000
_cell.angle_alpha   90.00
_cell.angle_beta   90.00
_cell.angle_gamma   90.00
#
_symmetry.space_group_name_H-M   'P 1'
#
loop_
_entity.id
_entity.type
_entity.pdbx_description
1 polymer ?
#
loop_
_entity_poly.entity_id
_entity_poly.type
_entity_poly.pdbx_seq_one_letter_code
_entity_poly.pdbx_strand_id
1 'polypeptide(L)'
;MKRQQKSLNASLILFLTALVAGLGLDSSLKAQENSVEAFPVIEFETPVYEFGTTKQGEEIRYDFKFFNRGNQVLTINEVRPGCGCTTAGEWTKTVKPGESGTIPIKLNTDRFKGPITKSVTVSSNDPKRANSFLQIKGQVWTPVTISPVVAAFPALKKLDEVKTVNIKVESHVETPMEINNLRVERGDKFKVALKTVKEGKEYEIEVTTVPPLVYGSNRATVMFETNIPEAKSNSFAASAYVMAPVQVVPNRIMMPNGVLQKEMKKYVTVLTYEDTPLEVSDIKVSVEGVKVESNQLNNGKHHRLVLTFPEGLNVDELEDAKLSLKTNNEQFKDFEVPIGSYRKLTR
;
A
#
# COMPACT_ATOMS: atom_id res chain seq x y z
N MET A 1 59.53 31.10 21.87
CA MET A 1 60.53 30.88 22.98
C MET A 1 60.83 29.41 23.06
N LYS A 2 62.11 29.09 22.75
CA LYS A 2 63.05 28.16 23.39
C LYS A 2 62.53 26.69 23.52
N ARG A 3 63.10 25.72 22.67
CA ARG A 3 64.36 24.99 22.88
C ARG A 3 64.27 24.04 24.10
N GLN A 4 64.63 22.78 24.03
CA GLN A 4 65.81 22.01 23.56
C GLN A 4 65.45 20.52 23.57
N GLN A 5 65.73 19.59 22.72
CA GLN A 5 66.95 18.98 22.24
C GLN A 5 67.85 18.31 23.31
N LYS A 6 68.17 17.07 23.02
CA LYS A 6 69.40 16.26 23.26
C LYS A 6 69.09 14.93 23.95
N SER A 7 69.67 13.83 23.70
CA SER A 7 70.70 13.26 22.75
C SER A 7 71.18 11.93 23.33
N LEU A 8 71.42 10.96 22.45
CA LEU A 8 72.51 9.97 22.43
C LEU A 8 72.92 9.19 23.70
N ASN A 9 73.04 7.86 23.52
CA ASN A 9 74.33 7.06 23.42
C ASN A 9 73.93 5.58 23.44
N ALA A 10 74.19 4.74 22.45
CA ALA A 10 75.40 4.15 21.94
C ALA A 10 76.10 3.13 22.87
N SER A 11 76.21 1.94 22.33
CA SER A 11 77.24 0.88 22.51
C SER A 11 77.22 0.05 23.84
N LEU A 12 76.99 -1.26 23.67
CA LEU A 12 78.07 -2.22 23.89
C LEU A 12 77.77 -3.61 23.34
N ILE A 13 78.65 -4.08 22.45
CA ILE A 13 78.74 -5.45 21.92
C ILE A 13 79.39 -6.31 23.03
N LEU A 14 78.93 -7.53 23.25
CA LEU A 14 79.80 -8.66 23.55
C LEU A 14 79.21 -10.01 23.21
N PHE A 15 79.95 -10.82 22.51
CA PHE A 15 79.74 -12.21 22.09
C PHE A 15 79.50 -13.17 23.26
N LEU A 16 78.63 -14.16 23.05
CA LEU A 16 78.97 -15.55 23.43
C LEU A 16 78.24 -16.56 22.57
N THR A 17 79.03 -17.45 22.01
CA THR A 17 78.71 -18.57 21.12
C THR A 17 78.21 -19.78 21.88
N ALA A 18 77.35 -20.54 21.15
CA ALA A 18 77.19 -21.99 21.13
C ALA A 18 76.25 -22.62 22.21
N LEU A 19 75.18 -23.24 21.76
CA LEU A 19 75.06 -24.72 21.70
C LEU A 19 73.80 -25.17 20.95
N VAL A 20 74.02 -26.05 19.99
CA VAL A 20 73.02 -26.76 19.17
C VAL A 20 72.26 -27.74 20.06
N ALA A 21 70.96 -27.73 20.00
CA ALA A 21 70.13 -28.92 20.20
C ALA A 21 68.81 -28.72 19.46
N GLY A 22 68.55 -29.59 18.49
CA GLY A 22 67.41 -29.55 17.58
C GLY A 22 66.10 -29.81 18.27
N LEU A 23 65.14 -29.02 17.91
CA LEU A 23 63.73 -29.33 17.96
C LEU A 23 63.12 -28.82 16.68
N GLY A 24 62.76 -29.79 15.82
CA GLY A 24 62.03 -29.51 14.56
C GLY A 24 60.72 -28.81 14.89
N LEU A 25 60.65 -27.53 14.58
CA LEU A 25 59.40 -26.78 14.44
C LEU A 25 59.07 -26.82 12.97
N ASP A 26 58.27 -27.83 12.60
CA ASP A 26 57.50 -27.82 11.35
C ASP A 26 56.52 -26.60 11.41
N SER A 27 57.03 -25.47 10.95
CA SER A 27 56.19 -24.33 10.64
C SER A 27 55.37 -24.65 9.39
N SER A 28 54.32 -25.44 9.53
CA SER A 28 53.24 -25.50 8.55
C SER A 28 52.60 -24.10 8.51
N LEU A 29 53.13 -23.23 7.66
CA LEU A 29 52.41 -22.07 7.14
C LEU A 29 51.17 -22.63 6.42
N LYS A 30 50.07 -22.86 7.13
CA LYS A 30 48.75 -22.93 6.49
C LYS A 30 48.54 -21.58 5.83
N ALA A 31 48.79 -21.52 4.54
CA ALA A 31 48.25 -20.47 3.70
C ALA A 31 46.74 -20.47 3.95
N GLN A 32 46.26 -19.42 4.61
CA GLN A 32 44.83 -19.16 4.75
C GLN A 32 44.41 -18.80 3.34
N GLU A 33 43.97 -19.78 2.55
CA GLU A 33 43.22 -19.54 1.31
C GLU A 33 42.02 -18.67 1.74
N ASN A 34 42.12 -17.38 1.47
CA ASN A 34 40.96 -16.53 1.39
C ASN A 34 40.11 -17.09 0.25
N SER A 35 39.22 -18.03 0.57
CA SER A 35 38.21 -18.48 -0.36
C SER A 35 37.33 -17.23 -0.66
N VAL A 36 37.62 -16.59 -1.79
CA VAL A 36 36.74 -15.57 -2.33
C VAL A 36 35.41 -16.26 -2.58
N GLU A 37 34.43 -15.96 -1.73
CA GLU A 37 33.10 -16.53 -1.82
C GLU A 37 32.56 -16.29 -3.23
N ALA A 38 32.30 -17.37 -3.96
CA ALA A 38 31.96 -17.30 -5.38
C ALA A 38 30.44 -17.14 -5.54
N PHE A 39 30.00 -15.95 -5.93
CA PHE A 39 28.58 -15.68 -6.19
C PHE A 39 28.39 -14.64 -7.31
N PRO A 40 27.24 -14.67 -8.00
CA PRO A 40 26.85 -13.61 -8.92
C PRO A 40 26.46 -12.33 -8.17
N VAL A 41 26.67 -11.18 -8.78
CA VAL A 41 26.27 -9.87 -8.25
C VAL A 41 25.58 -9.07 -9.34
N ILE A 42 24.29 -8.75 -9.16
CA ILE A 42 23.56 -7.90 -10.07
C ILE A 42 23.75 -6.42 -9.74
N GLU A 43 24.10 -5.63 -10.75
CA GLU A 43 24.22 -4.17 -10.66
C GLU A 43 23.50 -3.53 -11.84
N PHE A 44 22.52 -2.68 -11.57
CA PHE A 44 21.83 -1.91 -12.61
C PHE A 44 22.57 -0.60 -12.87
N GLU A 45 22.73 -0.24 -14.15
CA GLU A 45 23.32 1.03 -14.57
C GLU A 45 22.46 2.20 -14.08
N THR A 46 21.14 2.08 -14.26
CA THR A 46 20.14 3.07 -13.82
C THR A 46 18.90 2.32 -13.35
N PRO A 47 18.69 2.12 -12.02
CA PRO A 47 17.52 1.40 -11.53
C PRO A 47 16.22 2.22 -11.59
N VAL A 48 16.32 3.54 -11.83
CA VAL A 48 15.17 4.45 -11.93
C VAL A 48 15.26 5.19 -13.24
N TYR A 49 14.29 4.97 -14.13
CA TYR A 49 14.15 5.72 -15.37
C TYR A 49 13.12 6.83 -15.22
N GLU A 50 13.53 8.09 -15.49
CA GLU A 50 12.68 9.26 -15.51
C GLU A 50 12.37 9.65 -16.95
N PHE A 51 11.14 9.42 -17.41
CA PHE A 51 10.76 9.73 -18.80
C PHE A 51 10.35 11.20 -19.03
N GLY A 52 10.42 12.04 -17.97
CA GLY A 52 10.00 13.44 -18.08
C GLY A 52 8.49 13.57 -18.22
N THR A 53 8.04 14.36 -19.20
CA THR A 53 6.61 14.58 -19.50
C THR A 53 6.25 13.94 -20.85
N THR A 54 5.18 13.14 -20.86
CA THR A 54 4.61 12.51 -22.05
C THR A 54 3.11 12.76 -22.12
N LYS A 55 2.50 12.64 -23.30
CA LYS A 55 1.05 12.73 -23.45
C LYS A 55 0.38 11.43 -22.99
N GLN A 56 -0.83 11.53 -22.47
CA GLN A 56 -1.66 10.37 -22.19
C GLN A 56 -1.87 9.55 -23.48
N GLY A 57 -1.76 8.22 -23.40
CA GLY A 57 -1.87 7.31 -24.55
C GLY A 57 -0.54 6.97 -25.21
N GLU A 58 0.54 7.68 -24.92
CA GLU A 58 1.86 7.32 -25.44
C GLU A 58 2.45 6.13 -24.68
N GLU A 59 3.12 5.23 -25.40
CA GLU A 59 3.83 4.11 -24.83
C GLU A 59 5.27 4.52 -24.47
N ILE A 60 5.65 4.36 -23.22
CA ILE A 60 7.02 4.56 -22.74
C ILE A 60 7.76 3.24 -22.84
N ARG A 61 8.94 3.26 -23.45
CA ARG A 61 9.84 2.10 -23.57
C ARG A 61 11.19 2.46 -22.99
N TYR A 62 11.74 1.53 -22.20
CA TYR A 62 13.09 1.69 -21.65
C TYR A 62 13.73 0.32 -21.42
N ASP A 63 15.01 0.21 -21.82
CA ASP A 63 15.82 -0.99 -21.66
C ASP A 63 16.73 -0.82 -20.46
N PHE A 64 16.38 -1.45 -19.32
CA PHE A 64 17.20 -1.43 -18.13
C PHE A 64 18.42 -2.29 -18.33
N LYS A 65 19.59 -1.67 -18.40
CA LYS A 65 20.88 -2.34 -18.51
C LYS A 65 21.38 -2.75 -17.14
N PHE A 66 21.88 -3.98 -17.03
CA PHE A 66 22.48 -4.52 -15.82
C PHE A 66 23.79 -5.25 -16.14
N PHE A 67 24.63 -5.39 -15.13
CA PHE A 67 25.94 -6.04 -15.20
C PHE A 67 26.01 -7.17 -14.17
N ASN A 68 26.77 -8.20 -14.49
CA ASN A 68 27.22 -9.16 -13.50
C ASN A 68 28.60 -8.73 -12.96
N ARG A 69 28.63 -8.16 -11.75
CA ARG A 69 29.83 -7.75 -11.04
C ARG A 69 30.42 -8.86 -10.16
N GLY A 70 29.79 -10.02 -10.16
CA GLY A 70 30.27 -11.19 -9.43
C GLY A 70 31.26 -12.03 -10.25
N ASN A 71 31.61 -13.19 -9.70
CA ASN A 71 32.53 -14.15 -10.29
C ASN A 71 31.85 -15.48 -10.70
N GLN A 72 30.52 -15.56 -10.58
CA GLN A 72 29.69 -16.68 -11.05
C GLN A 72 28.63 -16.18 -12.05
N VAL A 73 28.05 -17.10 -12.81
CA VAL A 73 27.00 -16.79 -13.78
C VAL A 73 25.76 -16.22 -13.07
N LEU A 74 25.38 -15.03 -13.47
CA LEU A 74 24.14 -14.38 -13.01
C LEU A 74 22.97 -14.87 -13.86
N THR A 75 21.89 -15.29 -13.18
CA THR A 75 20.64 -15.74 -13.83
C THR A 75 19.49 -14.86 -13.35
N ILE A 76 18.74 -14.30 -14.30
CA ILE A 76 17.48 -13.60 -14.02
C ILE A 76 16.36 -14.63 -14.07
N ASN A 77 15.78 -14.93 -12.92
CA ASN A 77 14.75 -15.96 -12.77
C ASN A 77 13.38 -15.45 -13.21
N GLU A 78 13.04 -14.20 -12.84
CA GLU A 78 11.74 -13.61 -13.10
C GLU A 78 11.84 -12.09 -13.23
N VAL A 79 11.05 -11.52 -14.14
CA VAL A 79 10.80 -10.07 -14.23
C VAL A 79 9.31 -9.85 -14.10
N ARG A 80 8.86 -9.30 -12.97
CA ARG A 80 7.45 -9.13 -12.62
C ARG A 80 7.07 -7.66 -12.49
N PRO A 81 6.34 -7.11 -13.46
CA PRO A 81 5.73 -5.78 -13.34
C PRO A 81 4.70 -5.71 -12.22
N GLY A 82 4.64 -4.58 -11.51
CA GLY A 82 3.73 -4.35 -10.39
C GLY A 82 2.27 -4.10 -10.79
N CYS A 83 1.97 -3.94 -12.09
CA CYS A 83 0.60 -3.73 -12.61
C CYS A 83 0.48 -4.25 -14.07
N GLY A 84 -0.74 -4.52 -14.51
CA GLY A 84 -1.01 -4.91 -15.90
C GLY A 84 -0.81 -3.81 -16.96
N CYS A 85 -0.50 -2.58 -16.53
CA CYS A 85 -0.16 -1.45 -17.38
C CYS A 85 1.31 -1.42 -17.80
N THR A 86 2.14 -2.24 -17.17
CA THR A 86 3.58 -2.39 -17.45
C THR A 86 3.84 -3.83 -17.88
N THR A 87 4.62 -4.01 -18.93
CA THR A 87 5.01 -5.33 -19.43
C THR A 87 6.52 -5.41 -19.57
N ALA A 88 7.08 -6.58 -19.28
CA ALA A 88 8.45 -6.90 -19.61
C ALA A 88 8.50 -7.57 -20.99
N GLY A 89 9.46 -7.18 -21.83
CA GLY A 89 9.82 -7.89 -23.05
C GLY A 89 10.68 -9.13 -22.78
N GLU A 90 11.25 -9.70 -23.82
CA GLU A 90 12.26 -10.73 -23.65
C GLU A 90 13.53 -10.12 -23.07
N TRP A 91 13.97 -10.65 -21.93
CA TRP A 91 15.18 -10.15 -21.23
C TRP A 91 16.34 -11.13 -21.33
N THR A 92 17.55 -10.62 -21.10
CA THR A 92 18.75 -11.45 -21.01
C THR A 92 18.68 -12.33 -19.77
N LYS A 93 18.51 -13.64 -19.95
CA LYS A 93 18.30 -14.60 -18.85
C LYS A 93 19.59 -14.93 -18.08
N THR A 94 20.75 -14.99 -18.77
CA THR A 94 22.03 -15.38 -18.18
C THR A 94 23.13 -14.44 -18.62
N VAL A 95 23.99 -14.01 -17.67
CA VAL A 95 25.09 -13.09 -17.90
C VAL A 95 26.35 -13.62 -17.21
N LYS A 96 27.44 -13.80 -17.96
CA LYS A 96 28.72 -14.25 -17.42
C LYS A 96 29.38 -13.15 -16.58
N PRO A 97 30.34 -13.49 -15.70
CA PRO A 97 31.13 -12.50 -14.97
C PRO A 97 31.69 -11.41 -15.89
N GLY A 98 31.48 -10.13 -15.53
CA GLY A 98 31.93 -8.96 -16.26
C GLY A 98 31.07 -8.59 -17.48
N GLU A 99 30.14 -9.40 -17.93
CA GLU A 99 29.23 -9.10 -19.03
C GLU A 99 28.00 -8.29 -18.57
N SER A 100 27.21 -7.83 -19.52
CA SER A 100 25.96 -7.09 -19.29
C SER A 100 24.77 -7.72 -19.99
N GLY A 101 23.58 -7.44 -19.49
CA GLY A 101 22.31 -7.79 -20.08
C GLY A 101 21.31 -6.64 -20.06
N THR A 102 20.13 -6.84 -20.65
CA THR A 102 19.07 -5.86 -20.71
C THR A 102 17.72 -6.46 -20.29
N ILE A 103 16.87 -5.62 -19.68
CA ILE A 103 15.49 -5.92 -19.36
C ILE A 103 14.63 -4.85 -20.02
N PRO A 104 14.00 -5.14 -21.17
CA PRO A 104 13.11 -4.21 -21.86
C PRO A 104 11.80 -4.06 -21.09
N ILE A 105 11.41 -2.83 -20.77
CA ILE A 105 10.14 -2.53 -20.11
C ILE A 105 9.33 -1.57 -20.97
N LYS A 106 8.01 -1.85 -21.06
CA LYS A 106 7.02 -1.01 -21.73
C LYS A 106 5.96 -0.60 -20.72
N LEU A 107 5.58 0.68 -20.74
CA LEU A 107 4.54 1.25 -19.91
C LEU A 107 3.51 1.93 -20.81
N ASN A 108 2.26 1.46 -20.77
CA ASN A 108 1.13 2.10 -21.40
C ASN A 108 0.58 3.21 -20.51
N THR A 109 0.41 4.41 -21.03
CA THR A 109 -0.04 5.59 -20.27
C THR A 109 -1.52 5.93 -20.44
N ASP A 110 -2.32 5.15 -21.20
CA ASP A 110 -3.73 5.43 -21.50
C ASP A 110 -4.59 5.77 -20.28
N ARG A 111 -4.33 5.06 -19.17
CA ARG A 111 -5.13 5.17 -17.93
C ARG A 111 -4.53 6.09 -16.88
N PHE A 112 -3.43 6.76 -17.20
CA PHE A 112 -2.73 7.60 -16.23
C PHE A 112 -2.87 9.07 -16.54
N LYS A 113 -2.88 9.87 -15.49
CA LYS A 113 -2.88 11.34 -15.51
C LYS A 113 -2.00 11.83 -14.37
N GLY A 114 -1.25 12.89 -14.62
CA GLY A 114 -0.39 13.48 -13.61
C GLY A 114 0.90 12.68 -13.34
N PRO A 115 1.54 12.86 -12.18
CA PRO A 115 2.76 12.17 -11.82
C PRO A 115 2.50 10.68 -11.60
N ILE A 116 3.34 9.84 -12.18
CA ILE A 116 3.26 8.38 -12.01
C ILE A 116 4.61 7.78 -11.67
N THR A 117 4.59 6.72 -10.89
CA THR A 117 5.73 5.84 -10.62
C THR A 117 5.26 4.40 -10.70
N LYS A 118 5.94 3.59 -11.50
CA LYS A 118 5.68 2.15 -11.65
C LYS A 118 6.93 1.37 -11.34
N SER A 119 6.76 0.26 -10.61
CA SER A 119 7.86 -0.60 -10.19
C SER A 119 7.79 -1.95 -10.89
N VAL A 120 8.97 -2.50 -11.17
CA VAL A 120 9.17 -3.86 -11.70
C VAL A 120 10.10 -4.59 -10.75
N THR A 121 9.71 -5.78 -10.31
CA THR A 121 10.56 -6.64 -9.49
C THR A 121 11.36 -7.59 -10.39
N VAL A 122 12.66 -7.61 -10.20
CA VAL A 122 13.61 -8.51 -10.88
C VAL A 122 14.13 -9.50 -9.86
N SER A 123 13.87 -10.79 -10.07
CA SER A 123 14.38 -11.87 -9.23
C SER A 123 15.58 -12.53 -9.88
N SER A 124 16.67 -12.73 -9.15
CA SER A 124 17.91 -13.31 -9.63
C SER A 124 18.51 -14.31 -8.63
N ASN A 125 19.59 -14.99 -9.05
CA ASN A 125 20.37 -15.87 -8.18
C ASN A 125 21.47 -15.13 -7.39
N ASP A 126 21.47 -13.79 -7.34
CA ASP A 126 22.34 -13.01 -6.45
C ASP A 126 21.94 -13.26 -4.98
N PRO A 127 22.77 -13.89 -4.15
CA PRO A 127 22.40 -14.24 -2.78
C PRO A 127 22.24 -13.00 -1.87
N LYS A 128 22.85 -11.87 -2.23
CA LYS A 128 22.76 -10.61 -1.48
C LYS A 128 21.58 -9.75 -1.92
N ARG A 129 21.10 -9.94 -3.17
CA ARG A 129 19.98 -9.19 -3.77
C ARG A 129 19.11 -10.09 -4.61
N ALA A 130 18.51 -11.10 -3.99
CA ALA A 130 17.61 -12.03 -4.69
C ALA A 130 16.46 -11.31 -5.41
N ASN A 131 16.02 -10.16 -4.90
CA ASN A 131 15.04 -9.29 -5.54
C ASN A 131 15.58 -7.86 -5.64
N SER A 132 15.55 -7.31 -6.85
CA SER A 132 15.86 -5.91 -7.16
C SER A 132 14.62 -5.21 -7.69
N PHE A 133 14.55 -3.88 -7.49
CA PHE A 133 13.41 -3.08 -7.92
C PHE A 133 13.84 -2.05 -8.95
N LEU A 134 13.21 -2.09 -10.11
CA LEU A 134 13.33 -1.08 -11.15
C LEU A 134 12.13 -0.14 -11.09
N GLN A 135 12.30 1.12 -11.42
CA GLN A 135 11.23 2.11 -11.44
C GLN A 135 11.22 2.88 -12.77
N ILE A 136 10.02 3.14 -13.25
CA ILE A 136 9.76 4.10 -14.33
C ILE A 136 8.88 5.19 -13.75
N LYS A 137 9.31 6.44 -13.80
CA LYS A 137 8.58 7.58 -13.27
C LYS A 137 8.61 8.77 -14.22
N GLY A 138 7.56 9.59 -14.12
CA GLY A 138 7.43 10.81 -14.92
C GLY A 138 6.04 11.41 -14.80
N GLN A 139 5.75 12.36 -15.66
CA GLN A 139 4.49 13.11 -15.73
C GLN A 139 3.71 12.73 -16.97
N VAL A 140 2.47 12.27 -16.81
CA VAL A 140 1.54 12.09 -17.92
C VAL A 140 0.69 13.35 -18.04
N TRP A 141 0.95 14.11 -19.09
CA TRP A 141 0.22 15.33 -19.40
C TRP A 141 -1.15 15.01 -19.99
N THR A 142 -2.14 15.79 -19.57
CA THR A 142 -3.51 15.74 -20.10
C THR A 142 -3.99 17.14 -20.43
N PRO A 143 -4.79 17.32 -21.50
CA PRO A 143 -5.30 18.64 -21.87
C PRO A 143 -6.26 19.23 -20.84
N VAL A 144 -6.90 18.38 -20.03
CA VAL A 144 -7.81 18.77 -18.95
C VAL A 144 -7.45 18.05 -17.68
N THR A 145 -7.31 18.76 -16.59
CA THR A 145 -7.12 18.19 -15.23
C THR A 145 -8.36 18.38 -14.37
N ILE A 146 -8.62 17.39 -13.52
CA ILE A 146 -9.71 17.36 -12.54
C ILE A 146 -9.06 17.19 -11.15
N SER A 147 -9.28 18.11 -10.23
CA SER A 147 -8.66 18.08 -8.91
C SER A 147 -9.62 18.58 -7.82
N PRO A 148 -9.76 17.79 -6.72
CA PRO A 148 -9.34 16.42 -6.57
C PRO A 148 -10.07 15.46 -7.50
N VAL A 149 -9.50 14.27 -7.76
CA VAL A 149 -10.08 13.24 -8.66
C VAL A 149 -11.29 12.51 -8.07
N VAL A 150 -11.61 12.79 -6.81
CA VAL A 150 -12.81 12.29 -6.11
C VAL A 150 -13.40 13.41 -5.30
N ALA A 151 -14.71 13.64 -5.45
CA ALA A 151 -15.49 14.50 -4.57
C ALA A 151 -15.74 13.75 -3.25
N ALA A 152 -14.74 13.79 -2.35
CA ALA A 152 -14.79 13.14 -1.06
C ALA A 152 -15.35 14.10 -0.01
N PHE A 153 -16.43 13.71 0.62
CA PHE A 153 -17.04 14.47 1.72
C PHE A 153 -16.40 14.06 3.05
N PRO A 154 -16.27 14.98 4.02
CA PRO A 154 -15.98 14.60 5.39
C PRO A 154 -17.06 13.64 5.91
N ALA A 155 -16.74 12.83 6.92
CA ALA A 155 -17.72 11.91 7.50
C ALA A 155 -18.94 12.68 8.01
N LEU A 156 -20.11 12.30 7.52
CA LEU A 156 -21.39 12.90 7.88
C LEU A 156 -22.00 12.14 9.09
N LYS A 157 -22.78 12.84 9.89
CA LYS A 157 -23.40 12.26 11.10
C LYS A 157 -24.91 12.07 10.98
N LYS A 158 -25.53 12.74 10.02
CA LYS A 158 -27.00 12.72 9.85
C LYS A 158 -27.38 12.41 8.43
N LEU A 159 -28.52 11.74 8.26
CA LEU A 159 -29.06 11.34 6.95
C LEU A 159 -29.58 12.54 6.13
N ASP A 160 -29.92 13.63 6.79
CA ASP A 160 -30.44 14.85 6.19
C ASP A 160 -29.35 15.95 6.00
N GLU A 161 -28.09 15.61 6.20
CA GLU A 161 -27.00 16.56 6.14
C GLU A 161 -26.67 16.97 4.70
N VAL A 162 -26.82 18.27 4.42
CA VAL A 162 -26.47 18.87 3.12
C VAL A 162 -25.08 19.46 3.21
N LYS A 163 -24.16 18.96 2.40
CA LYS A 163 -22.78 19.45 2.27
C LYS A 163 -22.41 19.59 0.80
N THR A 164 -21.53 20.54 0.53
CA THR A 164 -20.96 20.77 -0.82
C THR A 164 -19.47 20.66 -0.76
N VAL A 165 -18.89 20.04 -1.78
CA VAL A 165 -17.45 20.00 -2.06
C VAL A 165 -17.21 20.44 -3.50
N ASN A 166 -16.07 21.06 -3.76
CA ASN A 166 -15.74 21.63 -5.06
C ASN A 166 -14.66 20.78 -5.75
N ILE A 167 -14.87 20.57 -7.04
CA ILE A 167 -13.92 19.92 -7.92
C ILE A 167 -13.49 20.94 -8.96
N LYS A 168 -12.20 21.26 -8.98
CA LYS A 168 -11.60 22.13 -9.98
C LYS A 168 -11.41 21.37 -11.30
N VAL A 169 -11.79 21.99 -12.41
CA VAL A 169 -11.51 21.51 -13.76
C VAL A 169 -10.71 22.59 -14.48
N GLU A 170 -9.53 22.25 -14.97
CA GLU A 170 -8.60 23.18 -15.59
C GLU A 170 -8.13 22.71 -16.96
N SER A 171 -8.18 23.61 -17.94
CA SER A 171 -7.68 23.40 -19.29
C SER A 171 -6.24 23.86 -19.44
N HIS A 172 -5.40 23.02 -20.06
CA HIS A 172 -3.98 23.27 -20.35
C HIS A 172 -3.71 23.50 -21.84
N VAL A 173 -4.75 23.62 -22.65
CA VAL A 173 -4.65 23.93 -24.09
C VAL A 173 -5.05 25.37 -24.37
N GLU A 174 -4.64 25.89 -25.53
CA GLU A 174 -4.97 27.27 -25.94
C GLU A 174 -6.45 27.46 -26.28
N THR A 175 -7.09 26.44 -26.85
CA THR A 175 -8.51 26.45 -27.18
C THR A 175 -9.35 26.68 -25.92
N PRO A 176 -10.25 27.67 -25.90
CA PRO A 176 -11.17 27.86 -24.78
C PRO A 176 -12.01 26.61 -24.55
N MET A 177 -11.97 26.10 -23.33
CA MET A 177 -12.74 24.93 -22.92
C MET A 177 -14.19 25.31 -22.64
N GLU A 178 -15.11 24.50 -23.11
CA GLU A 178 -16.54 24.53 -22.73
C GLU A 178 -16.87 23.22 -22.00
N ILE A 179 -17.66 23.33 -20.95
CA ILE A 179 -18.17 22.16 -20.22
C ILE A 179 -19.65 22.01 -20.52
N ASN A 180 -20.02 20.83 -21.05
CA ASN A 180 -21.37 20.48 -21.44
C ASN A 180 -21.80 19.15 -20.78
N ASN A 181 -23.11 18.87 -20.80
CA ASN A 181 -23.68 17.60 -20.33
C ASN A 181 -23.27 17.18 -18.93
N LEU A 182 -23.06 18.17 -18.02
CA LEU A 182 -22.74 17.91 -16.62
C LEU A 182 -23.93 17.22 -15.95
N ARG A 183 -23.72 16.00 -15.44
CA ARG A 183 -24.75 15.20 -14.80
C ARG A 183 -24.19 14.21 -13.77
N VAL A 184 -25.04 13.78 -12.87
CA VAL A 184 -24.83 12.60 -12.05
C VAL A 184 -25.39 11.39 -12.80
N GLU A 185 -24.54 10.43 -13.15
CA GLU A 185 -24.97 9.28 -13.96
C GLU A 185 -25.43 8.11 -13.08
N ARG A 186 -24.74 7.87 -11.96
CA ARG A 186 -25.11 6.80 -11.03
C ARG A 186 -25.21 7.37 -9.63
N GLY A 187 -26.37 7.15 -8.99
CA GLY A 187 -26.66 7.61 -7.64
C GLY A 187 -27.53 8.88 -7.61
N ASP A 188 -28.54 8.86 -6.74
CA ASP A 188 -29.52 9.93 -6.52
C ASP A 188 -29.21 10.80 -5.31
N LYS A 189 -28.09 10.51 -4.61
CA LYS A 189 -27.69 11.17 -3.36
C LYS A 189 -26.80 12.39 -3.57
N PHE A 190 -26.64 12.81 -4.82
CA PHE A 190 -25.81 13.98 -5.16
C PHE A 190 -26.47 14.79 -6.27
N LYS A 191 -26.24 16.07 -6.24
CA LYS A 191 -26.50 17.02 -7.33
C LYS A 191 -25.24 17.78 -7.67
N VAL A 192 -25.17 18.30 -8.89
CA VAL A 192 -24.00 19.03 -9.41
C VAL A 192 -24.41 20.38 -9.98
N ALA A 193 -23.54 21.37 -9.86
CA ALA A 193 -23.67 22.66 -10.50
C ALA A 193 -22.31 23.08 -11.04
N LEU A 194 -22.31 23.78 -12.18
CA LEU A 194 -21.10 24.32 -12.79
C LEU A 194 -20.94 25.80 -12.43
N LYS A 195 -19.75 26.17 -12.01
CA LYS A 195 -19.36 27.55 -11.74
C LYS A 195 -18.13 27.88 -12.59
N THR A 196 -18.21 28.95 -13.38
CA THR A 196 -17.08 29.47 -14.13
C THR A 196 -16.18 30.31 -13.23
N VAL A 197 -14.90 29.95 -13.12
CA VAL A 197 -13.88 30.70 -12.39
C VAL A 197 -13.10 31.59 -13.36
N LYS A 198 -12.65 31.02 -14.47
CA LYS A 198 -12.01 31.73 -15.58
C LYS A 198 -12.50 31.16 -16.89
N GLU A 199 -13.20 31.96 -17.65
CA GLU A 199 -13.82 31.58 -18.92
C GLU A 199 -12.83 30.83 -19.83
N GLY A 200 -13.24 29.70 -20.36
CA GLY A 200 -12.44 28.87 -21.29
C GLY A 200 -11.24 28.16 -20.65
N LYS A 201 -10.95 28.37 -19.36
CA LYS A 201 -9.73 27.83 -18.72
C LYS A 201 -9.98 27.12 -17.41
N GLU A 202 -10.84 27.64 -16.53
CA GLU A 202 -10.99 27.14 -15.18
C GLU A 202 -12.44 27.17 -14.72
N TYR A 203 -12.90 26.01 -14.24
CA TYR A 203 -14.26 25.83 -13.74
C TYR A 203 -14.22 25.09 -12.39
N GLU A 204 -15.24 25.32 -11.58
CA GLU A 204 -15.55 24.52 -10.39
C GLU A 204 -16.85 23.75 -10.63
N ILE A 205 -16.83 22.46 -10.35
CA ILE A 205 -18.05 21.64 -10.25
C ILE A 205 -18.37 21.50 -8.77
N GLU A 206 -19.44 22.13 -8.35
CA GLU A 206 -19.99 21.99 -7.00
C GLU A 206 -20.76 20.67 -6.93
N VAL A 207 -20.36 19.78 -6.03
CA VAL A 207 -21.04 18.52 -5.75
C VAL A 207 -21.69 18.64 -4.38
N THR A 208 -23.01 18.49 -4.32
CA THR A 208 -23.80 18.66 -3.09
C THR A 208 -24.57 17.38 -2.78
N THR A 209 -24.55 16.95 -1.51
CA THR A 209 -25.37 15.82 -1.04
C THR A 209 -26.85 16.12 -1.12
N VAL A 210 -27.66 15.11 -1.47
CA VAL A 210 -29.12 15.16 -1.59
C VAL A 210 -29.74 14.20 -0.58
N PRO A 211 -30.35 14.70 0.49
CA PRO A 211 -31.06 13.88 1.46
C PRO A 211 -32.34 13.20 0.88
N PRO A 212 -32.83 12.10 1.49
CA PRO A 212 -32.20 11.40 2.60
C PRO A 212 -30.99 10.54 2.12
N LEU A 213 -29.88 10.67 2.81
CA LEU A 213 -28.71 9.79 2.62
C LEU A 213 -28.99 8.42 3.27
N VAL A 214 -28.08 7.46 3.06
CA VAL A 214 -28.12 6.18 3.78
C VAL A 214 -26.90 6.05 4.67
N TYR A 215 -27.02 5.35 5.78
CA TYR A 215 -25.86 5.01 6.62
C TYR A 215 -24.85 4.19 5.84
N GLY A 216 -23.57 4.48 6.07
CA GLY A 216 -22.48 3.90 5.30
C GLY A 216 -22.16 4.71 4.05
N SER A 217 -21.84 4.03 2.97
CA SER A 217 -21.29 4.64 1.76
C SER A 217 -22.37 5.05 0.77
N ASN A 218 -22.46 6.35 0.48
CA ASN A 218 -23.22 6.92 -0.61
C ASN A 218 -22.22 7.26 -1.73
N ARG A 219 -22.43 6.73 -2.94
CA ARG A 219 -21.53 6.90 -4.06
C ARG A 219 -22.27 7.28 -5.32
N ALA A 220 -21.60 8.08 -6.16
CA ALA A 220 -22.08 8.43 -7.49
C ALA A 220 -20.91 8.58 -8.46
N THR A 221 -21.22 8.58 -9.75
CA THR A 221 -20.31 9.00 -10.82
C THR A 221 -20.85 10.29 -11.40
N VAL A 222 -20.01 11.32 -11.43
CA VAL A 222 -20.29 12.59 -12.12
C VAL A 222 -19.63 12.53 -13.48
N MET A 223 -20.37 12.87 -14.52
CA MET A 223 -19.88 12.94 -15.90
C MET A 223 -20.11 14.31 -16.48
N PHE A 224 -19.19 14.73 -17.35
CA PHE A 224 -19.31 15.92 -18.17
C PHE A 224 -18.53 15.76 -19.47
N GLU A 225 -18.85 16.57 -20.45
CA GLU A 225 -18.18 16.61 -21.74
C GLU A 225 -17.49 17.96 -21.93
N THR A 226 -16.44 17.96 -22.76
CA THR A 226 -15.78 19.19 -23.20
C THR A 226 -15.68 19.23 -24.73
N ASN A 227 -15.45 20.43 -25.26
CA ASN A 227 -15.15 20.63 -26.68
C ASN A 227 -13.70 20.28 -27.07
N ILE A 228 -12.86 19.82 -26.11
CA ILE A 228 -11.48 19.44 -26.34
C ILE A 228 -11.44 17.98 -26.83
N PRO A 229 -10.99 17.70 -28.08
CA PRO A 229 -11.09 16.37 -28.67
C PRO A 229 -10.43 15.27 -27.84
N GLU A 230 -9.23 15.52 -27.26
CA GLU A 230 -8.47 14.57 -26.48
C GLU A 230 -9.02 14.39 -25.05
N ALA A 231 -10.00 15.18 -24.66
CA ALA A 231 -10.66 15.13 -23.35
C ALA A 231 -12.18 15.31 -23.48
N LYS A 232 -12.79 14.76 -24.54
CA LYS A 232 -14.20 14.94 -24.83
C LYS A 232 -15.12 14.46 -23.72
N SER A 233 -14.83 13.29 -23.13
CA SER A 233 -15.62 12.71 -22.02
C SER A 233 -14.79 12.61 -20.76
N ASN A 234 -15.31 13.14 -19.66
CA ASN A 234 -14.65 13.17 -18.38
C ASN A 234 -15.58 12.67 -17.27
N SER A 235 -15.00 12.08 -16.25
CA SER A 235 -15.75 11.63 -15.08
C SER A 235 -14.90 11.64 -13.82
N PHE A 236 -15.58 11.76 -12.69
CA PHE A 236 -15.00 11.56 -11.36
C PHE A 236 -16.03 10.94 -10.42
N ALA A 237 -15.54 10.32 -9.35
CA ALA A 237 -16.41 9.75 -8.32
C ALA A 237 -16.81 10.79 -7.27
N ALA A 238 -18.04 10.71 -6.78
CA ALA A 238 -18.49 11.37 -5.55
C ALA A 238 -18.70 10.30 -4.48
N SER A 239 -18.25 10.56 -3.24
CA SER A 239 -18.35 9.62 -2.14
C SER A 239 -18.55 10.33 -0.81
N ALA A 240 -19.69 10.08 -0.18
CA ALA A 240 -20.02 10.52 1.16
C ALA A 240 -20.25 9.31 2.08
N TYR A 241 -19.67 9.33 3.26
CA TYR A 241 -19.88 8.29 4.26
C TYR A 241 -20.66 8.87 5.42
N VAL A 242 -21.85 8.29 5.70
CA VAL A 242 -22.67 8.66 6.85
C VAL A 242 -22.43 7.66 7.97
N MET A 243 -21.94 8.15 9.09
CA MET A 243 -21.66 7.34 10.26
C MET A 243 -22.97 6.85 10.89
N ALA A 244 -23.12 5.54 11.07
CA ALA A 244 -24.23 5.01 11.86
C ALA A 244 -24.08 5.47 13.32
N PRO A 245 -25.18 5.81 14.00
CA PRO A 245 -25.15 6.22 15.41
C PRO A 245 -24.48 5.21 16.32
N VAL A 246 -24.69 3.93 16.05
CA VAL A 246 -24.04 2.81 16.75
C VAL A 246 -23.28 1.95 15.75
N GLN A 247 -22.08 1.55 16.12
CA GLN A 247 -21.23 0.67 15.31
C GLN A 247 -20.68 -0.47 16.14
N VAL A 248 -20.51 -1.63 15.50
CA VAL A 248 -19.83 -2.80 16.05
C VAL A 248 -18.57 -3.06 15.21
N VAL A 249 -17.41 -3.04 15.85
CA VAL A 249 -16.12 -3.14 15.18
C VAL A 249 -15.25 -4.22 15.87
N PRO A 250 -14.77 -5.20 15.10
CA PRO A 250 -15.03 -5.47 13.70
C PRO A 250 -16.46 -5.98 13.45
N ASN A 251 -16.97 -5.81 12.24
CA ASN A 251 -18.28 -6.33 11.83
C ASN A 251 -18.25 -7.82 11.47
N ARG A 252 -17.10 -8.48 11.59
CA ARG A 252 -16.86 -9.93 11.40
C ARG A 252 -15.71 -10.36 12.30
N ILE A 253 -15.85 -11.49 12.97
CA ILE A 253 -14.78 -12.07 13.80
C ILE A 253 -14.06 -13.12 12.99
N MET A 254 -12.89 -12.73 12.46
CA MET A 254 -12.06 -13.62 11.65
C MET A 254 -11.22 -14.52 12.54
N MET A 255 -11.30 -15.82 12.29
CA MET A 255 -10.57 -16.87 13.01
C MET A 255 -9.58 -17.57 12.08
N PRO A 256 -8.48 -18.17 12.59
CA PRO A 256 -7.60 -19.02 11.79
C PRO A 256 -8.37 -20.26 11.33
N ASN A 257 -7.93 -20.87 10.22
CA ASN A 257 -8.50 -22.16 9.77
C ASN A 257 -8.06 -23.30 10.70
N GLY A 258 -8.88 -24.36 10.78
CA GLY A 258 -8.57 -25.59 11.51
C GLY A 258 -8.84 -25.49 13.01
N VAL A 259 -8.19 -26.37 13.79
CA VAL A 259 -8.36 -26.52 15.23
C VAL A 259 -7.48 -25.55 15.99
N LEU A 260 -8.04 -24.83 16.97
CA LEU A 260 -7.29 -23.92 17.82
C LEU A 260 -6.32 -24.70 18.73
N GLN A 261 -5.03 -24.43 18.60
CA GLN A 261 -3.96 -25.08 19.38
C GLN A 261 -3.82 -24.52 20.82
N LYS A 262 -4.49 -23.40 21.11
CA LYS A 262 -4.54 -22.74 22.42
C LYS A 262 -5.74 -21.83 22.48
N GLU A 263 -6.09 -21.43 23.70
CA GLU A 263 -7.10 -20.40 23.95
C GLU A 263 -6.83 -19.13 23.12
N MET A 264 -7.87 -18.59 22.49
CA MET A 264 -7.75 -17.39 21.63
C MET A 264 -8.73 -16.31 22.04
N LYS A 265 -8.21 -15.09 22.26
CA LYS A 265 -9.04 -13.92 22.55
C LYS A 265 -9.30 -13.09 21.29
N LYS A 266 -10.55 -12.68 21.12
CA LYS A 266 -10.98 -11.71 20.11
C LYS A 266 -11.68 -10.55 20.78
N TYR A 267 -11.52 -9.38 20.21
CA TYR A 267 -12.05 -8.14 20.74
C TYR A 267 -13.09 -7.57 19.79
N VAL A 268 -14.23 -7.20 20.34
CA VAL A 268 -15.29 -6.49 19.61
C VAL A 268 -15.62 -5.24 20.40
N THR A 269 -15.66 -4.11 19.71
CA THR A 269 -16.06 -2.83 20.32
C THR A 269 -17.40 -2.40 19.76
N VAL A 270 -18.36 -2.16 20.64
CA VAL A 270 -19.62 -1.49 20.33
C VAL A 270 -19.46 -0.04 20.74
N LEU A 271 -19.68 0.88 19.84
CA LEU A 271 -19.47 2.30 20.10
C LEU A 271 -20.59 3.16 19.55
N THR A 272 -20.86 4.29 20.22
CA THR A 272 -21.80 5.32 19.76
C THR A 272 -21.08 6.64 19.52
N TYR A 273 -21.57 7.37 18.51
CA TYR A 273 -21.20 8.75 18.22
C TYR A 273 -22.19 9.77 18.78
N GLU A 274 -23.28 9.29 19.38
CA GLU A 274 -24.29 10.12 20.03
C GLU A 274 -23.83 10.55 21.43
N ASP A 275 -24.50 11.55 21.97
CA ASP A 275 -24.18 12.08 23.30
C ASP A 275 -24.76 11.22 24.43
N THR A 276 -25.81 10.44 24.15
CA THR A 276 -26.41 9.49 25.07
C THR A 276 -25.48 8.29 25.29
N PRO A 277 -25.31 7.85 26.54
CA PRO A 277 -24.56 6.62 26.83
C PRO A 277 -25.20 5.42 26.14
N LEU A 278 -24.35 4.56 25.60
CA LEU A 278 -24.74 3.30 25.00
C LEU A 278 -24.91 2.24 26.08
N GLU A 279 -26.00 1.51 26.07
CA GLU A 279 -26.18 0.30 26.88
C GLU A 279 -26.12 -0.91 25.94
N VAL A 280 -25.36 -1.91 26.35
CA VAL A 280 -25.22 -3.17 25.59
C VAL A 280 -25.78 -4.30 26.46
N SER A 281 -26.71 -5.06 25.94
CA SER A 281 -27.42 -6.13 26.62
C SER A 281 -27.56 -7.37 25.73
N ASP A 282 -28.11 -8.45 26.27
CA ASP A 282 -28.42 -9.71 25.56
C ASP A 282 -27.24 -10.26 24.75
N ILE A 283 -26.00 -10.11 25.29
CA ILE A 283 -24.79 -10.57 24.63
C ILE A 283 -24.75 -12.09 24.61
N LYS A 284 -24.78 -12.70 23.43
CA LYS A 284 -24.77 -14.16 23.23
C LYS A 284 -23.79 -14.54 22.11
N VAL A 285 -23.09 -15.64 22.30
CA VAL A 285 -22.26 -16.26 21.25
C VAL A 285 -22.82 -17.65 20.98
N SER A 286 -23.06 -17.96 19.71
CA SER A 286 -23.62 -19.25 19.29
C SER A 286 -22.62 -20.41 19.32
N VAL A 287 -21.37 -20.16 19.71
CA VAL A 287 -20.29 -21.15 19.79
C VAL A 287 -20.17 -21.61 21.24
N GLU A 288 -20.30 -22.91 21.47
CA GLU A 288 -20.18 -23.51 22.79
C GLU A 288 -18.79 -23.31 23.41
N GLY A 289 -18.72 -23.10 24.72
CA GLY A 289 -17.48 -22.92 25.46
C GLY A 289 -16.84 -21.54 25.35
N VAL A 290 -17.38 -20.62 24.53
CA VAL A 290 -16.88 -19.25 24.44
C VAL A 290 -17.30 -18.44 25.66
N LYS A 291 -16.31 -17.81 26.33
CA LYS A 291 -16.57 -16.86 27.43
C LYS A 291 -16.60 -15.44 26.88
N VAL A 292 -17.52 -14.63 27.39
CA VAL A 292 -17.64 -13.22 27.00
C VAL A 292 -17.53 -12.33 28.23
N GLU A 293 -16.60 -11.39 28.19
CA GLU A 293 -16.47 -10.33 29.19
C GLU A 293 -16.83 -9.00 28.51
N SER A 294 -17.59 -8.15 29.21
CA SER A 294 -17.97 -6.81 28.72
C SER A 294 -17.42 -5.75 29.65
N ASN A 295 -16.67 -4.80 29.08
CA ASN A 295 -16.09 -3.67 29.79
C ASN A 295 -16.57 -2.37 29.15
N GLN A 296 -17.21 -1.52 29.96
CA GLN A 296 -17.63 -0.19 29.55
C GLN A 296 -16.46 0.79 29.63
N LEU A 297 -16.26 1.59 28.60
CA LEU A 297 -15.18 2.58 28.48
C LEU A 297 -15.77 3.93 28.02
N ASN A 298 -14.98 4.99 28.20
CA ASN A 298 -15.28 6.32 27.67
C ASN A 298 -16.68 6.83 28.05
N ASN A 299 -16.98 6.85 29.36
CA ASN A 299 -18.25 7.33 29.92
C ASN A 299 -19.49 6.70 29.27
N GLY A 300 -19.42 5.41 28.96
CA GLY A 300 -20.54 4.68 28.35
C GLY A 300 -20.65 4.80 26.84
N LYS A 301 -19.74 5.50 26.16
CA LYS A 301 -19.77 5.60 24.69
C LYS A 301 -19.14 4.40 23.97
N HIS A 302 -18.34 3.62 24.68
CA HIS A 302 -17.68 2.43 24.13
C HIS A 302 -17.88 1.24 25.06
N HIS A 303 -18.23 0.08 24.49
CA HIS A 303 -18.23 -1.20 25.16
C HIS A 303 -17.27 -2.13 24.48
N ARG A 304 -16.28 -2.62 25.20
CA ARG A 304 -15.34 -3.63 24.71
C ARG A 304 -15.78 -5.00 25.16
N LEU A 305 -16.09 -5.87 24.24
CA LEU A 305 -16.36 -7.28 24.46
C LEU A 305 -15.08 -8.07 24.21
N VAL A 306 -14.73 -8.93 25.14
CA VAL A 306 -13.62 -9.87 25.01
C VAL A 306 -14.20 -11.27 24.90
N LEU A 307 -14.07 -11.88 23.73
CA LEU A 307 -14.50 -13.23 23.46
C LEU A 307 -13.30 -14.16 23.61
N THR A 308 -13.38 -15.11 24.53
CA THR A 308 -12.34 -16.10 24.75
C THR A 308 -12.79 -17.44 24.20
N PHE A 309 -12.19 -17.87 23.11
CA PHE A 309 -12.46 -19.14 22.44
C PHE A 309 -11.58 -20.23 23.06
N PRO A 310 -12.16 -21.43 23.36
CA PRO A 310 -11.39 -22.50 23.99
C PRO A 310 -10.38 -23.15 23.04
N GLU A 311 -9.33 -23.72 23.61
CA GLU A 311 -8.44 -24.65 22.93
C GLU A 311 -9.23 -25.85 22.42
N GLY A 312 -8.84 -26.43 21.30
CA GLY A 312 -9.50 -27.58 20.69
C GLY A 312 -10.72 -27.23 19.83
N LEU A 313 -11.18 -25.97 19.79
CA LEU A 313 -12.28 -25.57 18.91
C LEU A 313 -11.88 -25.70 17.44
N ASN A 314 -12.65 -26.50 16.67
CA ASN A 314 -12.49 -26.61 15.23
C ASN A 314 -13.27 -25.49 14.52
N VAL A 315 -12.54 -24.47 14.03
CA VAL A 315 -13.15 -23.29 13.41
C VAL A 315 -13.77 -23.61 12.03
N ASP A 316 -13.26 -24.63 11.35
CA ASP A 316 -13.79 -25.02 10.03
C ASP A 316 -15.15 -25.74 10.13
N GLU A 317 -15.54 -26.22 11.30
CA GLU A 317 -16.84 -26.85 11.56
C GLU A 317 -17.90 -25.82 12.01
N LEU A 318 -17.53 -24.57 12.29
CA LEU A 318 -18.49 -23.56 12.69
C LEU A 318 -19.43 -23.23 11.52
N GLU A 319 -20.73 -23.49 11.72
CA GLU A 319 -21.80 -23.12 10.80
C GLU A 319 -22.63 -21.99 11.42
N ASP A 320 -22.86 -20.93 10.66
CA ASP A 320 -23.64 -19.75 11.04
C ASP A 320 -23.32 -19.17 12.43
N ALA A 321 -22.06 -19.36 12.85
CA ALA A 321 -21.60 -18.88 14.14
C ALA A 321 -21.58 -17.36 14.21
N LYS A 322 -22.11 -16.81 15.29
CA LYS A 322 -22.25 -15.37 15.47
C LYS A 322 -22.18 -14.93 16.92
N LEU A 323 -21.80 -13.70 17.12
CA LEU A 323 -22.05 -12.91 18.31
C LEU A 323 -23.33 -12.11 18.07
N SER A 324 -24.31 -12.20 18.93
CA SER A 324 -25.53 -11.39 18.93
C SER A 324 -25.54 -10.49 20.16
N LEU A 325 -26.00 -9.27 20.01
CA LEU A 325 -26.14 -8.32 21.12
C LEU A 325 -27.25 -7.31 20.82
N LYS A 326 -27.76 -6.66 21.88
CA LYS A 326 -28.71 -5.55 21.77
C LYS A 326 -28.14 -4.27 22.33
N THR A 327 -28.63 -3.17 21.82
CA THR A 327 -28.36 -1.83 22.33
C THR A 327 -29.64 -1.09 22.67
N ASN A 328 -29.52 0.01 23.43
CA ASN A 328 -30.64 0.92 23.75
C ASN A 328 -30.98 1.91 22.63
N ASN A 329 -30.27 1.87 21.46
CA ASN A 329 -30.64 2.70 20.31
C ASN A 329 -31.79 2.04 19.55
N GLU A 330 -32.91 2.72 19.38
CA GLU A 330 -34.13 2.15 18.76
C GLU A 330 -33.90 1.72 17.31
N GLN A 331 -33.13 2.47 16.55
CA GLN A 331 -32.88 2.19 15.14
C GLN A 331 -31.77 1.13 14.94
N PHE A 332 -30.83 1.04 15.88
CA PHE A 332 -29.69 0.11 15.88
C PHE A 332 -29.76 -0.80 17.10
N LYS A 333 -30.87 -1.46 17.28
CA LYS A 333 -31.15 -2.26 18.48
C LYS A 333 -30.45 -3.59 18.46
N ASP A 334 -30.47 -4.30 17.34
CA ASP A 334 -30.00 -5.69 17.24
C ASP A 334 -28.79 -5.75 16.33
N PHE A 335 -27.73 -6.40 16.80
CA PHE A 335 -26.53 -6.65 16.02
C PHE A 335 -26.19 -8.13 15.99
N GLU A 336 -25.74 -8.58 14.82
CA GLU A 336 -25.14 -9.89 14.62
C GLU A 336 -23.77 -9.74 13.97
N VAL A 337 -22.77 -10.35 14.57
CA VAL A 337 -21.38 -10.32 14.08
C VAL A 337 -20.97 -11.75 13.73
N PRO A 338 -20.83 -12.10 12.46
CA PRO A 338 -20.45 -13.43 12.03
C PRO A 338 -19.07 -13.82 12.56
N ILE A 339 -18.93 -15.08 12.95
CA ILE A 339 -17.69 -15.70 13.44
C ILE A 339 -17.31 -16.82 12.49
N GLY A 340 -16.09 -16.83 11.97
CA GLY A 340 -15.66 -17.94 11.10
C GLY A 340 -14.25 -17.78 10.56
N SER A 341 -13.82 -18.80 9.83
CA SER A 341 -12.50 -18.82 9.23
C SER A 341 -12.39 -17.85 8.06
N TYR A 342 -11.15 -17.46 7.72
CA TYR A 342 -10.85 -16.63 6.56
C TYR A 342 -11.44 -17.19 5.26
N ARG A 343 -11.53 -18.53 5.12
CA ARG A 343 -12.12 -19.19 3.95
C ARG A 343 -13.63 -19.01 3.85
N LYS A 344 -14.36 -19.07 4.97
CA LYS A 344 -15.85 -19.04 4.98
C LYS A 344 -16.40 -17.62 4.90
N LEU A 345 -15.76 -16.65 5.54
CA LEU A 345 -16.27 -15.28 5.63
C LEU A 345 -15.88 -14.36 4.47
N THR A 346 -15.00 -14.80 3.57
CA THR A 346 -14.59 -14.04 2.38
C THR A 346 -15.25 -14.50 1.08
N ARG A 347 -16.08 -15.54 1.12
CA ARG A 347 -16.98 -15.99 0.05
C ARG A 347 -18.36 -15.35 0.23
#